data_e772eb0b32f18fe85fccc8414a412428
#
_entry.id   e772eb0b32f18fe85fccc8414a412428
#
_cell.length_a   1.000
_cell.length_b   1.000
_cell.length_c   1.000
_cell.angle_alpha   90.00
_cell.angle_beta   90.00
_cell.angle_gamma   90.00
#
_symmetry.space_group_name_H-M   'P 1'
#
loop_
_entity.id
_entity.type
_entity.pdbx_description
1 polymer ?
#
loop_
_entity_poly.entity_id
_entity_poly.type
_entity_poly.pdbx_seq_one_letter_code
_entity_poly.pdbx_strand_id
1 'polypeptide(L)'
;MRSVRLLLLTTALLPLCLMAQEEEAADFTSDLFGGITGVDIMPKGRLQWETYAFYEHSTMFGTTSDTWCANMSTLRYGINSTTELSMQAAWLHTTDEGVNYSGISDMAVGFKTRLFDGWKAVPAISLRGLLYIPGGENYSFLPDNFGFQLDLTCFNHLTSWCNLGYQGTIIWDDTPHPTIVWGAYLDFALADRLTFSVEERNCYYGPDEDEKLQPWVGLTLSYQVHRRVELGLASDVSLRHPRDFYNVMLGVAWQLTAK
;
A
#
# COMPACT_ATOMS: atom_id res chain seq x y z
N MET A 1 15.34 24.02 -12.12
CA MET A 1 15.56 22.79 -11.35
C MET A 1 15.82 22.98 -9.84
N ARG A 2 16.39 24.08 -9.36
CA ARG A 2 16.59 24.34 -7.90
C ARG A 2 15.28 24.68 -7.14
N SER A 3 14.32 25.35 -7.77
CA SER A 3 13.08 25.81 -7.15
C SER A 3 12.09 24.67 -6.82
N VAL A 4 12.08 23.60 -7.59
CA VAL A 4 11.17 22.43 -7.35
C VAL A 4 11.63 21.62 -6.15
N ARG A 5 12.95 21.51 -5.92
CA ARG A 5 13.49 20.80 -4.73
C ARG A 5 13.15 21.48 -3.42
N LEU A 6 13.05 22.81 -3.42
CA LEU A 6 12.69 23.60 -2.24
C LEU A 6 11.19 23.45 -1.92
N LEU A 7 10.33 23.32 -2.94
CA LEU A 7 8.87 23.18 -2.77
C LEU A 7 8.51 21.80 -2.18
N LEU A 8 9.20 20.74 -2.60
CA LEU A 8 9.00 19.38 -2.05
C LEU A 8 9.44 19.26 -0.58
N LEU A 9 10.53 19.93 -0.19
CA LEU A 9 10.98 19.95 1.21
C LEU A 9 10.01 20.77 2.10
N THR A 10 9.47 21.88 1.61
CA THR A 10 8.54 22.72 2.38
C THR A 10 7.17 22.06 2.56
N THR A 11 6.67 21.32 1.60
CA THR A 11 5.41 20.56 1.75
C THR A 11 5.53 19.38 2.72
N ALA A 12 6.71 18.76 2.83
CA ALA A 12 6.96 17.69 3.80
C ALA A 12 7.11 18.20 5.25
N LEU A 13 7.51 19.48 5.45
CA LEU A 13 7.73 20.06 6.79
C LEU A 13 6.52 20.82 7.37
N LEU A 14 5.57 21.25 6.54
CA LEU A 14 4.36 21.95 7.01
C LEU A 14 3.49 21.18 8.03
N PRO A 15 3.36 19.83 7.95
CA PRO A 15 2.60 19.08 8.95
C PRO A 15 3.19 19.11 10.36
N LEU A 16 4.50 19.25 10.50
CA LEU A 16 5.17 19.20 11.80
C LEU A 16 4.85 20.40 12.73
N CYS A 17 4.45 21.52 12.17
CA CYS A 17 4.16 22.74 12.94
C CYS A 17 2.73 22.85 13.49
N LEU A 18 1.77 22.01 13.05
CA LEU A 18 0.37 22.07 13.45
C LEU A 18 0.02 21.14 14.64
N MET A 19 0.99 20.51 15.27
CA MET A 19 0.79 19.36 16.15
C MET A 19 0.78 19.67 17.67
N ALA A 20 0.44 20.88 18.09
CA ALA A 20 0.59 21.32 19.50
C ALA A 20 -0.69 21.17 20.36
N GLN A 21 -1.59 20.24 20.08
CA GLN A 21 -2.71 19.95 20.99
C GLN A 21 -2.69 18.47 21.42
N GLU A 22 -2.56 18.25 22.73
CA GLU A 22 -2.69 16.93 23.36
C GLU A 22 -4.18 16.55 23.40
N GLU A 23 -4.56 15.56 22.56
CA GLU A 23 -5.82 14.81 22.71
C GLU A 23 -5.51 13.32 22.83
N GLU A 24 -6.33 12.58 23.61
CA GLU A 24 -6.25 11.10 23.68
C GLU A 24 -6.21 10.52 22.28
N ALA A 25 -5.10 9.88 21.95
CA ALA A 25 -4.90 9.28 20.65
C ALA A 25 -5.78 8.04 20.53
N ALA A 26 -6.71 8.04 19.57
CA ALA A 26 -7.21 6.80 19.03
C ALA A 26 -6.02 6.01 18.44
N ASP A 27 -6.08 4.68 18.50
CA ASP A 27 -5.03 3.82 17.97
C ASP A 27 -4.76 4.19 16.51
N PHE A 28 -3.49 4.47 16.21
CA PHE A 28 -3.04 4.79 14.87
C PHE A 28 -2.89 3.50 14.08
N THR A 29 -3.48 3.44 12.90
CA THR A 29 -3.37 2.30 11.99
C THR A 29 -2.93 2.76 10.61
N SER A 30 -2.04 2.03 9.97
CA SER A 30 -1.57 2.34 8.62
C SER A 30 -1.59 1.09 7.76
N ASP A 31 -2.01 1.26 6.50
CA ASP A 31 -1.90 0.23 5.45
C ASP A 31 -0.81 0.62 4.43
N LEU A 32 0.05 1.59 4.79
CA LEU A 32 0.91 2.29 3.86
C LEU A 32 2.04 1.42 3.29
N PHE A 33 2.53 0.46 4.06
CA PHE A 33 3.74 -0.26 3.69
C PHE A 33 3.51 -1.75 3.61
N GLY A 34 4.04 -2.33 2.53
CA GLY A 34 3.91 -3.74 2.20
C GLY A 34 2.84 -4.00 1.13
N GLY A 35 2.88 -5.18 0.54
CA GLY A 35 1.89 -5.63 -0.44
C GLY A 35 0.65 -6.24 0.20
N ILE A 36 0.69 -6.47 1.52
CA ILE A 36 -0.40 -7.06 2.30
C ILE A 36 -1.02 -6.00 3.21
N THR A 37 -2.33 -5.82 3.09
CA THR A 37 -3.09 -4.85 3.87
C THR A 37 -3.33 -5.36 5.30
N GLY A 38 -3.25 -4.48 6.29
CA GLY A 38 -3.61 -4.79 7.68
C GLY A 38 -5.12 -5.04 7.87
N VAL A 39 -5.49 -5.65 9.01
CA VAL A 39 -6.89 -5.88 9.39
C VAL A 39 -7.54 -4.66 10.03
N ASP A 40 -6.76 -3.68 10.45
CA ASP A 40 -7.24 -2.55 11.24
C ASP A 40 -8.10 -1.59 10.42
N ILE A 41 -9.15 -1.10 11.07
CA ILE A 41 -10.12 -0.19 10.50
C ILE A 41 -9.88 1.21 11.08
N MET A 42 -9.95 2.21 10.24
CA MET A 42 -9.88 3.61 10.66
C MET A 42 -10.99 3.93 11.68
N PRO A 43 -10.67 4.49 12.85
CA PRO A 43 -11.68 4.82 13.85
C PRO A 43 -12.74 5.76 13.29
N LYS A 44 -13.99 5.59 13.77
CA LYS A 44 -15.15 6.37 13.31
C LYS A 44 -14.89 7.88 13.32
N GLY A 45 -15.17 8.54 12.18
CA GLY A 45 -15.02 9.97 12.00
C GLY A 45 -13.57 10.44 11.81
N ARG A 46 -12.61 9.52 11.78
CA ARG A 46 -11.21 9.83 11.52
C ARG A 46 -10.95 9.82 10.01
N LEU A 47 -10.14 10.78 9.58
CA LEU A 47 -9.62 10.87 8.22
C LEU A 47 -8.10 10.75 8.27
N GLN A 48 -7.54 9.87 7.48
CA GLN A 48 -6.10 9.67 7.33
C GLN A 48 -5.70 9.81 5.87
N TRP A 49 -4.58 10.44 5.64
CA TRP A 49 -3.91 10.50 4.36
C TRP A 49 -2.64 9.66 4.44
N GLU A 50 -2.53 8.72 3.54
CA GLU A 50 -1.35 7.88 3.34
C GLU A 50 -0.78 8.21 1.97
N THR A 51 0.52 8.43 1.90
CA THR A 51 1.19 8.71 0.62
C THR A 51 2.59 8.17 0.62
N TYR A 52 3.04 7.70 -0.55
CA TYR A 52 4.41 7.25 -0.75
C TYR A 52 4.93 7.61 -2.13
N ALA A 53 6.24 7.74 -2.20
CA ALA A 53 6.99 7.75 -3.45
C ALA A 53 7.71 6.41 -3.57
N PHE A 54 7.81 5.88 -4.79
CA PHE A 54 8.57 4.67 -5.05
C PHE A 54 9.38 4.77 -6.35
N TYR A 55 10.42 3.98 -6.39
CA TYR A 55 11.13 3.62 -7.61
C TYR A 55 10.99 2.12 -7.81
N GLU A 56 10.64 1.70 -9.02
CA GLU A 56 10.58 0.31 -9.43
C GLU A 56 11.40 0.09 -10.69
N HIS A 57 12.22 -0.92 -10.67
CA HIS A 57 12.92 -1.46 -11.81
C HIS A 57 12.32 -2.79 -12.22
N SER A 58 12.00 -2.94 -13.48
CA SER A 58 11.35 -4.15 -14.00
C SER A 58 11.94 -4.49 -15.38
N THR A 59 12.31 -5.76 -15.56
CA THR A 59 12.66 -6.33 -16.86
C THR A 59 11.74 -7.52 -17.13
N MET A 60 10.73 -7.33 -17.95
CA MET A 60 9.79 -8.36 -18.34
C MET A 60 9.78 -8.53 -19.86
N PHE A 61 9.71 -9.78 -20.32
CA PHE A 61 9.58 -10.11 -21.76
C PHE A 61 10.66 -9.47 -22.64
N GLY A 62 11.86 -9.21 -22.08
CA GLY A 62 12.97 -8.57 -22.79
C GLY A 62 12.90 -7.05 -22.84
N THR A 63 11.90 -6.43 -22.22
CA THR A 63 11.74 -4.97 -22.10
C THR A 63 12.15 -4.51 -20.71
N THR A 64 12.97 -3.48 -20.62
CA THR A 64 13.37 -2.87 -19.34
C THR A 64 12.59 -1.59 -19.11
N SER A 65 11.93 -1.50 -17.97
CA SER A 65 11.14 -0.35 -17.53
C SER A 65 11.62 0.15 -16.17
N ASP A 66 11.81 1.45 -16.06
CA ASP A 66 12.08 2.16 -14.81
C ASP A 66 10.91 3.07 -14.48
N THR A 67 10.22 2.78 -13.39
CA THR A 67 9.04 3.53 -12.95
C THR A 67 9.33 4.34 -11.70
N TRP A 68 9.00 5.63 -11.76
CA TRP A 68 9.00 6.53 -10.62
C TRP A 68 7.57 6.94 -10.29
N CYS A 69 7.16 6.73 -9.08
CA CYS A 69 5.93 7.31 -8.53
C CYS A 69 6.31 8.43 -7.56
N ALA A 70 5.92 9.63 -7.88
CA ALA A 70 6.20 10.77 -6.99
C ALA A 70 5.17 10.88 -5.87
N ASN A 71 3.98 10.33 -6.07
CA ASN A 71 2.87 10.49 -5.13
C ASN A 71 1.78 9.44 -5.40
N MET A 72 1.88 8.30 -4.74
CA MET A 72 0.71 7.44 -4.58
C MET A 72 0.01 7.82 -3.28
N SER A 73 -1.25 8.22 -3.37
CA SER A 73 -2.01 8.72 -2.23
C SER A 73 -3.27 7.93 -2.01
N THR A 74 -3.53 7.60 -0.75
CA THR A 74 -4.79 7.01 -0.30
C THR A 74 -5.38 7.87 0.82
N LEU A 75 -6.66 8.21 0.70
CA LEU A 75 -7.45 8.78 1.78
C LEU A 75 -8.32 7.69 2.38
N ARG A 76 -8.29 7.54 3.70
CA ARG A 76 -9.09 6.57 4.46
C ARG A 76 -9.99 7.30 5.44
N TYR A 77 -11.27 6.94 5.49
CA TYR A 77 -12.26 7.54 6.39
C TYR A 77 -13.08 6.49 7.12
N GLY A 78 -13.05 6.51 8.45
CA GLY A 78 -13.83 5.62 9.29
C GLY A 78 -15.30 6.01 9.34
N ILE A 79 -16.20 5.16 8.81
CA ILE A 79 -17.66 5.36 8.88
C ILE A 79 -18.20 4.96 10.25
N ASN A 80 -17.76 3.81 10.74
CA ASN A 80 -18.14 3.26 12.03
C ASN A 80 -16.96 2.45 12.61
N SER A 81 -17.17 1.70 13.68
CA SER A 81 -16.13 0.91 14.35
C SER A 81 -15.63 -0.30 13.55
N THR A 82 -16.34 -0.69 12.50
CA THR A 82 -16.01 -1.90 11.71
C THR A 82 -15.78 -1.62 10.22
N THR A 83 -16.05 -0.40 9.75
CA THR A 83 -16.02 -0.11 8.30
C THR A 83 -15.41 1.26 8.02
N GLU A 84 -14.52 1.28 7.05
CA GLU A 84 -13.94 2.51 6.47
C GLU A 84 -14.19 2.57 4.96
N LEU A 85 -14.16 3.77 4.42
CA LEU A 85 -14.06 4.04 2.99
C LEU A 85 -12.64 4.50 2.64
N SER A 86 -12.26 4.25 1.41
CA SER A 86 -10.99 4.72 0.86
C SER A 86 -11.16 5.26 -0.56
N MET A 87 -10.26 6.15 -0.93
CA MET A 87 -10.03 6.57 -2.31
C MET A 87 -8.53 6.69 -2.53
N GLN A 88 -8.06 6.26 -3.69
CA GLN A 88 -6.65 6.29 -4.04
C GLN A 88 -6.42 6.79 -5.45
N ALA A 89 -5.23 7.35 -5.68
CA ALA A 89 -4.71 7.70 -6.99
C ALA A 89 -3.18 7.82 -6.91
N ALA A 90 -2.52 7.56 -8.03
CA ALA A 90 -1.08 7.74 -8.18
C ALA A 90 -0.74 8.61 -9.39
N TRP A 91 0.47 9.21 -9.38
CA TRP A 91 1.07 9.81 -10.55
C TRP A 91 2.37 9.07 -10.84
N LEU A 92 2.42 8.41 -11.98
CA LEU A 92 3.58 7.64 -12.44
C LEU A 92 4.36 8.39 -13.50
N HIS A 93 5.65 8.14 -13.52
CA HIS A 93 6.56 8.45 -14.62
C HIS A 93 7.38 7.19 -14.92
N THR A 94 7.18 6.62 -16.10
CA THR A 94 7.85 5.40 -16.54
C THR A 94 8.73 5.69 -17.73
N THR A 95 9.95 5.16 -17.71
CA THR A 95 10.84 5.11 -18.86
C THR A 95 10.89 3.66 -19.33
N ASP A 96 10.39 3.43 -20.53
CA ASP A 96 10.32 2.12 -21.15
C ASP A 96 11.13 2.16 -22.46
N GLU A 97 12.21 1.37 -22.56
CA GLU A 97 13.15 1.36 -23.69
C GLU A 97 13.63 2.77 -24.13
N GLY A 98 13.79 3.69 -23.17
CA GLY A 98 14.19 5.07 -23.42
C GLY A 98 13.06 6.01 -23.85
N VAL A 99 11.81 5.54 -23.91
CA VAL A 99 10.62 6.37 -24.11
C VAL A 99 9.99 6.69 -22.77
N ASN A 100 9.67 7.97 -22.55
CA ASN A 100 9.10 8.45 -21.30
C ASN A 100 7.58 8.57 -21.40
N TYR A 101 6.90 8.01 -20.41
CA TYR A 101 5.46 8.12 -20.21
C TYR A 101 5.18 8.74 -18.85
N SER A 102 4.12 9.53 -18.72
CA SER A 102 3.68 10.05 -17.44
C SER A 102 2.16 10.15 -17.41
N GLY A 103 1.55 9.81 -16.29
CA GLY A 103 0.11 9.86 -16.19
C GLY A 103 -0.41 9.50 -14.81
N ILE A 104 -1.73 9.59 -14.68
CA ILE A 104 -2.46 9.13 -13.49
C ILE A 104 -2.58 7.61 -13.56
N SER A 105 -2.43 6.96 -12.40
CA SER A 105 -2.58 5.52 -12.21
C SER A 105 -3.39 5.23 -10.96
N ASP A 106 -3.82 3.97 -10.82
CA ASP A 106 -4.41 3.41 -9.61
C ASP A 106 -5.56 4.22 -9.01
N MET A 107 -6.34 4.92 -9.87
CA MET A 107 -7.55 5.57 -9.40
C MET A 107 -8.55 4.51 -8.96
N ALA A 108 -8.87 4.49 -7.66
CA ALA A 108 -9.86 3.57 -7.13
C ALA A 108 -10.63 4.19 -5.97
N VAL A 109 -11.83 3.67 -5.77
CA VAL A 109 -12.63 3.87 -4.55
C VAL A 109 -12.86 2.53 -3.90
N GLY A 110 -12.91 2.49 -2.58
CA GLY A 110 -13.02 1.24 -1.87
C GLY A 110 -13.60 1.33 -0.50
N PHE A 111 -13.75 0.15 0.08
CA PHE A 111 -14.12 -0.02 1.48
C PHE A 111 -13.25 -1.10 2.11
N LYS A 112 -13.09 -1.04 3.42
CA LYS A 112 -12.58 -2.15 4.23
C LYS A 112 -13.50 -2.35 5.42
N THR A 113 -13.84 -3.60 5.70
CA THR A 113 -14.70 -3.94 6.84
C THR A 113 -14.10 -5.08 7.64
N ARG A 114 -14.14 -4.95 8.97
CA ARG A 114 -13.75 -6.01 9.88
C ARG A 114 -14.90 -6.99 10.02
N LEU A 115 -14.63 -8.23 9.67
CA LEU A 115 -15.60 -9.32 9.77
C LEU A 115 -15.55 -10.00 11.14
N PHE A 116 -14.34 -10.06 11.73
CA PHE A 116 -14.11 -10.69 13.01
C PHE A 116 -12.92 -10.06 13.74
N ASP A 117 -13.05 -9.80 15.05
CA ASP A 117 -12.00 -9.13 15.84
C ASP A 117 -10.87 -10.05 16.30
N GLY A 118 -11.01 -11.35 16.07
CA GLY A 118 -10.07 -12.34 16.56
C GLY A 118 -10.31 -12.74 18.03
N TRP A 119 -9.94 -13.96 18.38
CA TRP A 119 -9.98 -14.42 19.76
C TRP A 119 -9.01 -15.58 19.97
N LYS A 120 -8.02 -15.41 20.84
CA LYS A 120 -6.95 -16.40 21.08
C LYS A 120 -6.22 -16.77 19.78
N ALA A 121 -6.34 -18.04 19.36
CA ALA A 121 -5.74 -18.56 18.13
C ALA A 121 -6.56 -18.27 16.86
N VAL A 122 -7.81 -17.78 16.99
CA VAL A 122 -8.63 -17.40 15.83
C VAL A 122 -8.21 -16.00 15.38
N PRO A 123 -7.84 -15.82 14.09
CA PRO A 123 -7.36 -14.54 13.60
C PRO A 123 -8.45 -13.45 13.63
N ALA A 124 -8.04 -12.20 13.73
CA ALA A 124 -8.87 -11.09 13.26
C ALA A 124 -8.98 -11.19 11.74
N ILE A 125 -10.15 -10.84 11.18
CA ILE A 125 -10.43 -11.00 9.74
C ILE A 125 -11.03 -9.70 9.21
N SER A 126 -10.49 -9.20 8.11
CA SER A 126 -11.07 -8.08 7.35
C SER A 126 -11.25 -8.44 5.87
N LEU A 127 -12.23 -7.78 5.27
CA LEU A 127 -12.49 -7.80 3.83
C LEU A 127 -12.32 -6.38 3.28
N ARG A 128 -11.49 -6.22 2.25
CA ARG A 128 -11.38 -4.98 1.49
C ARG A 128 -11.88 -5.20 0.07
N GLY A 129 -12.62 -4.22 -0.47
CA GLY A 129 -12.99 -4.16 -1.87
C GLY A 129 -12.52 -2.85 -2.47
N LEU A 130 -11.95 -2.89 -3.67
CA LEU A 130 -11.59 -1.73 -4.49
C LEU A 130 -12.28 -1.81 -5.83
N LEU A 131 -12.78 -0.67 -6.32
CA LEU A 131 -13.28 -0.47 -7.67
C LEU A 131 -12.30 0.48 -8.38
N TYR A 132 -11.56 -0.04 -9.35
CA TYR A 132 -10.67 0.74 -10.20
C TYR A 132 -11.48 1.49 -11.24
N ILE A 133 -11.13 2.77 -11.43
CA ILE A 133 -11.85 3.70 -12.30
C ILE A 133 -11.08 3.81 -13.62
N PRO A 134 -11.72 3.55 -14.77
CA PRO A 134 -11.07 3.67 -16.07
C PRO A 134 -10.75 5.10 -16.43
N GLY A 135 -9.68 5.32 -17.20
CA GLY A 135 -9.21 6.65 -17.61
C GLY A 135 -9.48 7.01 -19.06
N GLY A 136 -9.86 6.05 -19.89
CA GLY A 136 -10.01 6.25 -21.34
C GLY A 136 -8.69 6.33 -22.11
N GLU A 137 -8.76 6.41 -23.43
CA GLU A 137 -7.67 6.11 -24.39
C GLU A 137 -6.42 7.01 -24.37
N ASN A 138 -6.34 8.05 -23.55
CA ASN A 138 -5.24 9.02 -23.68
C ASN A 138 -4.46 9.26 -22.37
N TYR A 139 -3.21 8.77 -22.34
CA TYR A 139 -2.13 9.21 -21.42
C TYR A 139 -2.27 8.87 -19.94
N SER A 140 -3.04 7.87 -19.58
CA SER A 140 -3.09 7.37 -18.22
C SER A 140 -2.63 5.92 -18.16
N PHE A 141 -2.06 5.53 -17.03
CA PHE A 141 -1.84 4.13 -16.66
C PHE A 141 -3.11 3.54 -16.03
N LEU A 142 -4.27 4.11 -16.35
CA LEU A 142 -5.57 3.61 -15.89
C LEU A 142 -6.07 2.55 -16.85
N PRO A 143 -6.81 1.56 -16.36
CA PRO A 143 -7.42 0.54 -17.20
C PRO A 143 -8.45 1.14 -18.15
N ASP A 144 -8.74 0.45 -19.25
CA ASP A 144 -9.77 0.85 -20.22
C ASP A 144 -11.18 0.59 -19.68
N ASN A 145 -11.34 -0.42 -18.82
CA ASN A 145 -12.59 -0.81 -18.21
C ASN A 145 -12.51 -0.72 -16.66
N PHE A 146 -13.68 -0.80 -16.02
CA PHE A 146 -13.73 -0.94 -14.56
C PHE A 146 -13.09 -2.27 -14.14
N GLY A 147 -12.11 -2.17 -13.26
CA GLY A 147 -11.53 -3.30 -12.57
C GLY A 147 -12.02 -3.37 -11.13
N PHE A 148 -11.87 -4.52 -10.50
CA PHE A 148 -12.12 -4.63 -9.07
C PHE A 148 -11.14 -5.58 -8.39
N GLN A 149 -10.94 -5.34 -7.10
CA GLN A 149 -10.08 -6.15 -6.25
C GLN A 149 -10.84 -6.52 -4.98
N LEU A 150 -10.65 -7.75 -4.53
CA LEU A 150 -11.10 -8.21 -3.23
C LEU A 150 -9.93 -8.81 -2.46
N ASP A 151 -9.74 -8.37 -1.23
CA ASP A 151 -8.73 -8.87 -0.31
C ASP A 151 -9.41 -9.45 0.93
N LEU A 152 -9.04 -10.65 1.30
CA LEU A 152 -9.36 -11.25 2.58
C LEU A 152 -8.08 -11.33 3.40
N THR A 153 -8.00 -10.54 4.46
CA THR A 153 -6.83 -10.46 5.35
C THR A 153 -7.14 -11.07 6.70
N CYS A 154 -6.19 -11.84 7.20
CA CYS A 154 -6.22 -12.45 8.52
C CYS A 154 -4.99 -12.01 9.32
N PHE A 155 -5.16 -11.87 10.64
CA PHE A 155 -4.10 -11.38 11.50
C PHE A 155 -4.13 -12.06 12.88
N ASN A 156 -2.97 -12.50 13.36
CA ASN A 156 -2.78 -13.12 14.65
C ASN A 156 -1.68 -12.41 15.46
N HIS A 157 -1.96 -12.12 16.71
CA HIS A 157 -0.93 -11.80 17.68
C HIS A 157 -0.24 -13.11 18.12
N LEU A 158 1.02 -13.31 17.74
CA LEU A 158 1.79 -14.49 18.16
C LEU A 158 2.41 -14.29 19.54
N THR A 159 3.00 -13.12 19.75
CA THR A 159 3.61 -12.70 21.03
C THR A 159 3.38 -11.20 21.22
N SER A 160 3.85 -10.62 22.33
CA SER A 160 3.81 -9.16 22.54
C SER A 160 4.70 -8.35 21.59
N TRP A 161 5.59 -8.99 20.86
CA TRP A 161 6.53 -8.34 19.95
C TRP A 161 6.53 -8.91 18.53
N CYS A 162 5.70 -9.92 18.26
CA CYS A 162 5.62 -10.56 16.95
C CYS A 162 4.17 -10.85 16.57
N ASN A 163 3.80 -10.41 15.38
CA ASN A 163 2.49 -10.64 14.77
C ASN A 163 2.65 -11.38 13.44
N LEU A 164 1.60 -12.08 13.02
CA LEU A 164 1.48 -12.76 11.73
C LEU A 164 0.25 -12.25 11.00
N GLY A 165 0.44 -11.68 9.81
CA GLY A 165 -0.63 -11.39 8.88
C GLY A 165 -0.53 -12.30 7.65
N TYR A 166 -1.68 -12.61 7.03
CA TYR A 166 -1.75 -13.33 5.76
C TYR A 166 -2.98 -12.92 4.98
N GLN A 167 -2.86 -12.90 3.65
CA GLN A 167 -3.89 -12.36 2.76
C GLN A 167 -4.04 -13.21 1.51
N GLY A 168 -5.28 -13.31 1.04
CA GLY A 168 -5.60 -13.73 -0.31
C GLY A 168 -6.31 -12.59 -1.04
N THR A 169 -5.87 -12.31 -2.26
CA THR A 169 -6.38 -11.24 -3.11
C THR A 169 -6.76 -11.80 -4.47
N ILE A 170 -7.85 -11.31 -5.02
CA ILE A 170 -8.22 -11.52 -6.42
C ILE A 170 -8.45 -10.17 -7.08
N ILE A 171 -7.81 -9.96 -8.24
CA ILE A 171 -7.89 -8.72 -9.02
C ILE A 171 -8.47 -9.07 -10.39
N TRP A 172 -9.54 -8.39 -10.78
CA TRP A 172 -10.09 -8.38 -12.13
C TRP A 172 -9.84 -7.01 -12.74
N ASP A 173 -9.10 -6.98 -13.80
CA ASP A 173 -8.78 -5.82 -14.61
C ASP A 173 -9.08 -6.12 -16.09
N ASP A 174 -8.40 -5.45 -17.00
CA ASP A 174 -8.55 -5.65 -18.44
C ASP A 174 -7.93 -6.95 -18.96
N THR A 175 -7.33 -7.77 -18.09
CA THR A 175 -6.72 -9.05 -18.50
C THR A 175 -7.76 -10.17 -18.67
N PRO A 176 -7.51 -11.17 -19.53
CA PRO A 176 -8.45 -12.28 -19.76
C PRO A 176 -8.71 -13.13 -18.52
N HIS A 177 -7.78 -13.15 -17.59
CA HIS A 177 -7.85 -13.94 -16.36
C HIS A 177 -7.57 -13.07 -15.13
N PRO A 178 -8.23 -13.33 -13.98
CA PRO A 178 -7.94 -12.60 -12.77
C PRO A 178 -6.52 -12.89 -12.28
N THR A 179 -5.86 -11.85 -11.80
CA THR A 179 -4.63 -11.99 -11.03
C THR A 179 -4.97 -12.44 -9.61
N ILE A 180 -4.31 -13.50 -9.14
CA ILE A 180 -4.45 -14.01 -7.78
C ILE A 180 -3.16 -13.72 -7.02
N VAL A 181 -3.30 -13.04 -5.89
CA VAL A 181 -2.16 -12.75 -5.01
C VAL A 181 -2.43 -13.39 -3.64
N TRP A 182 -1.41 -14.01 -3.07
CA TRP A 182 -1.45 -14.49 -1.69
C TRP A 182 -0.10 -14.31 -1.04
N GLY A 183 -0.09 -14.12 0.26
CA GLY A 183 1.16 -13.95 0.99
C GLY A 183 0.96 -13.89 2.49
N ALA A 184 2.06 -13.77 3.19
CA ALA A 184 2.11 -13.61 4.63
C ALA A 184 3.22 -12.64 5.02
N TYR A 185 3.05 -11.99 6.17
CA TYR A 185 4.10 -11.15 6.76
C TYR A 185 4.24 -11.43 8.26
N LEU A 186 5.43 -11.17 8.76
CA LEU A 186 5.73 -11.13 10.17
C LEU A 186 6.13 -9.70 10.54
N ASP A 187 5.44 -9.13 11.52
CA ASP A 187 5.78 -7.85 12.12
C ASP A 187 6.51 -8.07 13.43
N PHE A 188 7.60 -7.35 13.61
CA PHE A 188 8.42 -7.35 14.81
C PHE A 188 8.43 -5.95 15.43
N ALA A 189 7.83 -5.79 16.60
CA ALA A 189 7.95 -4.58 17.39
C ALA A 189 9.37 -4.50 17.97
N LEU A 190 10.26 -3.73 17.33
CA LEU A 190 11.64 -3.55 17.78
C LEU A 190 11.74 -2.58 18.94
N ALA A 191 10.82 -1.61 19.02
CA ALA A 191 10.66 -0.64 20.10
C ALA A 191 9.20 -0.13 20.09
N ASP A 192 8.81 0.66 21.11
CA ASP A 192 7.44 1.18 21.26
C ASP A 192 6.87 1.87 20.01
N ARG A 193 7.73 2.36 19.12
CA ARG A 193 7.35 3.13 17.93
C ARG A 193 8.02 2.66 16.65
N LEU A 194 8.76 1.56 16.71
CA LEU A 194 9.55 1.05 15.59
C LEU A 194 9.12 -0.38 15.29
N THR A 195 8.62 -0.60 14.09
CA THR A 195 8.24 -1.92 13.60
C THR A 195 9.09 -2.29 12.39
N PHE A 196 9.54 -3.53 12.36
CA PHE A 196 10.19 -4.14 11.21
C PHE A 196 9.32 -5.29 10.72
N SER A 197 9.09 -5.35 9.42
CA SER A 197 8.27 -6.40 8.80
C SER A 197 9.03 -7.14 7.72
N VAL A 198 8.75 -8.42 7.62
CA VAL A 198 9.21 -9.28 6.52
C VAL A 198 7.97 -9.88 5.88
N GLU A 199 7.84 -9.70 4.58
CA GLU A 199 6.71 -10.18 3.78
C GLU A 199 7.18 -11.18 2.73
N GLU A 200 6.38 -12.22 2.48
CA GLU A 200 6.46 -13.07 1.31
C GLU A 200 5.13 -12.99 0.57
N ARG A 201 5.17 -12.78 -0.74
CA ARG A 201 4.00 -12.61 -1.59
C ARG A 201 4.18 -13.37 -2.91
N ASN A 202 3.12 -14.00 -3.36
CA ASN A 202 3.07 -14.70 -4.63
C ASN A 202 2.00 -14.10 -5.51
N CYS A 203 2.35 -13.76 -6.75
CA CYS A 203 1.42 -13.27 -7.77
C CYS A 203 1.26 -14.32 -8.87
N TYR A 204 0.02 -14.72 -9.13
CA TYR A 204 -0.33 -15.61 -10.24
C TYR A 204 -1.13 -14.81 -11.27
N TYR A 205 -0.59 -14.68 -12.49
CA TYR A 205 -1.13 -13.84 -13.56
C TYR A 205 -2.05 -14.58 -14.55
N GLY A 206 -2.20 -15.89 -14.43
CA GLY A 206 -3.07 -16.69 -15.29
C GLY A 206 -2.31 -17.78 -16.05
N PRO A 207 -3.07 -18.67 -16.74
CA PRO A 207 -2.48 -19.83 -17.42
C PRO A 207 -1.76 -19.50 -18.72
N ASP A 208 -2.09 -18.37 -19.34
CA ASP A 208 -1.59 -17.97 -20.66
C ASP A 208 -0.33 -17.13 -20.60
N GLU A 209 0.08 -16.69 -19.38
CA GLU A 209 1.31 -15.94 -19.17
C GLU A 209 2.54 -16.85 -19.17
N ASP A 210 3.62 -16.39 -19.77
CA ASP A 210 4.91 -17.12 -19.77
C ASP A 210 5.45 -17.30 -18.34
N GLU A 211 5.31 -16.26 -17.50
CA GLU A 211 5.65 -16.27 -16.08
C GLU A 211 4.38 -16.29 -15.21
N LYS A 212 3.79 -17.48 -15.09
CA LYS A 212 2.51 -17.70 -14.39
C LYS A 212 2.54 -17.32 -12.91
N LEU A 213 3.67 -17.52 -12.26
CA LEU A 213 3.83 -17.31 -10.82
C LEU A 213 5.09 -16.50 -10.55
N GLN A 214 4.95 -15.39 -9.85
CA GLN A 214 6.05 -14.54 -9.44
C GLN A 214 6.06 -14.39 -7.91
N PRO A 215 7.03 -15.02 -7.22
CA PRO A 215 7.23 -14.86 -5.79
C PRO A 215 8.06 -13.61 -5.49
N TRP A 216 7.66 -12.90 -4.43
CA TRP A 216 8.31 -11.69 -3.92
C TRP A 216 8.67 -11.82 -2.46
N VAL A 217 9.73 -11.18 -2.06
CA VAL A 217 10.01 -10.91 -0.65
C VAL A 217 10.13 -9.42 -0.43
N GLY A 218 9.50 -8.93 0.63
CA GLY A 218 9.48 -7.54 1.03
C GLY A 218 10.05 -7.34 2.43
N LEU A 219 10.66 -6.19 2.64
CA LEU A 219 11.13 -5.70 3.94
C LEU A 219 10.55 -4.33 4.16
N THR A 220 10.04 -4.08 5.37
CA THR A 220 9.49 -2.78 5.76
C THR A 220 10.05 -2.36 7.10
N LEU A 221 10.38 -1.09 7.23
CA LEU A 221 10.70 -0.44 8.49
C LEU A 221 9.76 0.74 8.65
N SER A 222 8.91 0.74 9.66
CA SER A 222 8.02 1.84 10.00
C SER A 222 8.34 2.45 11.35
N TYR A 223 8.24 3.78 11.44
CA TYR A 223 8.51 4.54 12.65
C TYR A 223 7.42 5.58 12.90
N GLN A 224 6.71 5.44 14.01
CA GLN A 224 5.72 6.40 14.46
C GLN A 224 6.39 7.62 15.10
N VAL A 225 6.67 8.64 14.29
CA VAL A 225 7.33 9.89 14.76
C VAL A 225 6.44 10.70 15.69
N HIS A 226 5.13 10.59 15.52
CA HIS A 226 4.11 11.24 16.33
C HIS A 226 2.88 10.33 16.44
N ARG A 227 2.01 10.55 17.43
CA ARG A 227 0.76 9.78 17.61
C ARG A 227 -0.15 9.73 16.38
N ARG A 228 0.03 10.65 15.43
CA ARG A 228 -0.76 10.81 14.20
C ARG A 228 0.07 10.70 12.94
N VAL A 229 1.36 10.41 13.04
CA VAL A 229 2.26 10.38 11.88
C VAL A 229 3.19 9.20 11.99
N GLU A 230 3.18 8.40 10.95
CA GLU A 230 4.12 7.31 10.73
C GLU A 230 4.92 7.57 9.46
N LEU A 231 6.20 7.28 9.51
CA LEU A 231 7.09 7.23 8.36
C LEU A 231 7.48 5.78 8.10
N GLY A 232 7.67 5.43 6.85
CA GLY A 232 8.11 4.09 6.52
C GLY A 232 9.00 4.04 5.30
N LEU A 233 9.85 3.05 5.29
CA LEU A 233 10.72 2.64 4.20
C LEU A 233 10.45 1.18 3.90
N ALA A 234 10.16 0.86 2.64
CA ALA A 234 9.95 -0.51 2.21
C ALA A 234 10.73 -0.82 0.93
N SER A 235 10.97 -2.08 0.70
CA SER A 235 11.60 -2.58 -0.52
C SER A 235 11.13 -4.00 -0.78
N ASP A 236 10.78 -4.28 -2.03
CA ASP A 236 10.43 -5.62 -2.50
C ASP A 236 11.40 -6.06 -3.58
N VAL A 237 11.63 -7.37 -3.65
CA VAL A 237 12.44 -7.99 -4.69
C VAL A 237 11.79 -9.30 -5.14
N SER A 238 11.82 -9.56 -6.45
CA SER A 238 11.41 -10.84 -7.00
C SER A 238 12.42 -11.94 -6.62
N LEU A 239 11.92 -13.07 -6.10
CA LEU A 239 12.79 -14.21 -5.78
C LEU A 239 13.26 -14.98 -7.02
N ARG A 240 12.55 -14.88 -8.15
CA ARG A 240 12.99 -15.51 -9.40
C ARG A 240 14.02 -14.69 -10.12
N HIS A 241 13.80 -13.37 -10.18
CA HIS A 241 14.59 -12.43 -10.96
C HIS A 241 14.97 -11.21 -10.12
N PRO A 242 15.81 -11.38 -9.07
CA PRO A 242 16.06 -10.31 -8.10
C PRO A 242 16.83 -9.11 -8.67
N ARG A 243 17.44 -9.24 -9.85
CA ARG A 243 18.09 -8.12 -10.56
C ARG A 243 17.15 -7.42 -11.51
N ASP A 244 16.10 -8.11 -11.94
CA ASP A 244 15.18 -7.67 -12.97
C ASP A 244 13.90 -7.08 -12.39
N PHE A 245 13.65 -7.33 -11.08
CA PHE A 245 12.46 -6.86 -10.40
C PHE A 245 12.75 -6.49 -8.95
N TYR A 246 12.78 -5.20 -8.68
CA TYR A 246 12.87 -4.66 -7.32
C TYR A 246 12.23 -3.29 -7.24
N ASN A 247 11.77 -2.92 -6.06
CA ASN A 247 11.31 -1.58 -5.75
C ASN A 247 11.84 -1.08 -4.42
N VAL A 248 11.79 0.23 -4.25
CA VAL A 248 12.07 0.92 -2.99
C VAL A 248 11.01 2.00 -2.81
N MET A 249 10.40 2.04 -1.63
CA MET A 249 9.32 2.96 -1.27
C MET A 249 9.67 3.77 -0.03
N LEU A 250 9.30 5.04 -0.04
CA LEU A 250 9.35 5.92 1.13
C LEU A 250 8.01 6.63 1.27
N GLY A 251 7.41 6.60 2.45
CA GLY A 251 6.08 7.17 2.61
C GLY A 251 5.79 7.72 4.00
N VAL A 252 4.62 8.33 4.09
CA VAL A 252 4.07 8.89 5.31
C VAL A 252 2.58 8.60 5.41
N ALA A 253 2.14 8.18 6.59
CA ALA A 253 0.74 8.12 6.97
C ALA A 253 0.46 9.22 7.98
N TRP A 254 -0.59 10.02 7.75
CA TRP A 254 -0.94 11.15 8.59
C TRP A 254 -2.44 11.20 8.88
N GLN A 255 -2.79 11.03 10.16
CA GLN A 255 -4.15 11.20 10.63
C GLN A 255 -4.50 12.70 10.72
N LEU A 256 -5.38 13.17 9.81
CA LEU A 256 -5.72 14.57 9.63
C LEU A 256 -6.72 15.08 10.67
N THR A 257 -7.62 14.22 11.14
CA THR A 257 -8.69 14.61 12.08
C THR A 257 -8.44 14.10 13.48
N ALA A 258 -8.78 14.91 14.46
CA ALA A 258 -8.48 14.78 15.88
C ALA A 258 -9.75 14.62 16.73
N LYS A 259 -10.79 13.94 16.36
CA LYS A 259 -11.94 13.77 17.27
C LYS A 259 -12.35 12.32 17.40
#